data_6d55058e48bc209e8ada685b1a426572
#
_entry.id   6d55058e48bc209e8ada685b1a426572
#
_cell.length_a   1.000
_cell.length_b   1.000
_cell.length_c   1.000
_cell.angle_alpha   90.00
_cell.angle_beta   90.00
_cell.angle_gamma   90.00
#
_symmetry.space_group_name_H-M   'P 1'
#
loop_
_entity.id
_entity.type
_entity.pdbx_description
1 polymer ?
#
loop_
_entity_poly.entity_id
_entity_poly.type
_entity_poly.pdbx_seq_one_letter_code
_entity_poly.pdbx_strand_id
1 'polypeptide(L)'
;MNFKSRLGALRMDTTLVDFQSGIDRLSSAEQTRFDGNLDDVPGIFSLMDPMPGAIDAFHQLAAVFDTYILSTAPWDNPLAWTEKLLWIKMHLGRDEASPAYKRLILSHHKNLNVGGYIVDDRTARGVDQFAGEHIHFGQAGFETWERVLAYLVPLASHQ
;
A
#
# COMPACT_ATOMS: atom_id res chain seq x y z
N MET A 1 2.79 -5.30 -28.57
CA MET A 1 2.33 -4.70 -27.31
C MET A 1 2.56 -5.70 -26.21
N ASN A 2 3.55 -5.47 -25.35
CA ASN A 2 3.71 -6.31 -24.15
C ASN A 2 2.61 -5.91 -23.16
N PHE A 3 1.57 -6.71 -23.05
CA PHE A 3 0.61 -6.58 -21.95
C PHE A 3 1.32 -7.04 -20.68
N LYS A 4 1.75 -6.09 -19.84
CA LYS A 4 2.15 -6.43 -18.48
C LYS A 4 0.94 -7.06 -17.79
N SER A 5 1.13 -8.23 -17.18
CA SER A 5 0.07 -8.82 -16.36
C SER A 5 -0.28 -7.86 -15.21
N ARG A 6 -1.56 -7.78 -14.89
CA ARG A 6 -2.02 -6.89 -13.82
C ARG A 6 -1.61 -7.50 -12.48
N LEU A 7 -0.69 -6.87 -11.75
CA LEU A 7 -0.46 -7.19 -10.34
C LEU A 7 -1.70 -6.88 -9.56
N GLY A 8 -2.58 -6.14 -9.77
CA GLY A 8 -3.69 -5.73 -8.94
C GLY A 8 -3.25 -4.57 -8.04
N ALA A 9 -2.95 -4.82 -6.79
CA ALA A 9 -2.71 -3.72 -5.90
C ALA A 9 -1.70 -4.02 -4.79
N LEU A 10 -0.85 -3.04 -4.49
CA LEU A 10 -0.09 -3.00 -3.24
C LEU A 10 -0.86 -2.17 -2.23
N ARG A 11 -1.11 -2.70 -1.04
CA ARG A 11 -1.68 -1.91 0.03
C ARG A 11 -0.70 -0.82 0.46
N MET A 12 -1.21 0.39 0.73
CA MET A 12 -0.37 1.47 1.23
C MET A 12 -0.04 1.27 2.72
N ASP A 13 -1.05 1.21 3.58
CA ASP A 13 -0.85 1.16 5.02
C ASP A 13 -0.26 -0.19 5.46
N THR A 14 0.75 -0.17 6.31
CA THR A 14 1.45 -1.33 6.89
C THR A 14 2.16 -2.27 5.90
N THR A 15 2.08 -2.04 4.59
CA THR A 15 2.91 -2.72 3.59
C THR A 15 3.91 -1.77 2.93
N LEU A 16 3.45 -0.65 2.37
CA LEU A 16 4.32 0.40 1.83
C LEU A 16 4.74 1.41 2.90
N VAL A 17 3.88 1.66 3.88
CA VAL A 17 4.00 2.72 4.89
C VAL A 17 4.10 2.10 6.27
N ASP A 18 5.09 2.53 7.05
CA ASP A 18 5.23 2.17 8.47
C ASP A 18 4.28 3.03 9.32
N PHE A 19 3.11 2.47 9.64
CA PHE A 19 2.10 3.17 10.44
C PHE A 19 2.60 3.48 11.86
N GLN A 20 3.42 2.60 12.45
CA GLN A 20 3.97 2.81 13.78
C GLN A 20 4.87 4.05 13.82
N SER A 21 5.65 4.31 12.77
CA SER A 21 6.49 5.50 12.70
C SER A 21 5.71 6.81 12.80
N GLY A 22 4.47 6.83 12.29
CA GLY A 22 3.54 7.95 12.45
C GLY A 22 3.04 8.08 13.88
N ILE A 23 2.64 6.96 14.51
CA ILE A 23 2.19 6.96 15.92
C ILE A 23 3.29 7.46 16.85
N ASP A 24 4.52 7.03 16.66
CA ASP A 24 5.68 7.41 17.50
C ASP A 24 5.97 8.92 17.47
N ARG A 25 5.47 9.62 16.45
CA ARG A 25 5.60 11.08 16.30
C ARG A 25 4.41 11.88 16.85
N LEU A 26 3.35 11.20 17.30
CA LEU A 26 2.21 11.84 17.95
C LEU A 26 2.55 12.23 19.39
N SER A 27 2.00 13.33 19.86
CA SER A 27 2.03 13.70 21.27
C SER A 27 1.22 12.71 22.12
N SER A 28 1.57 12.56 23.40
CA SER A 28 0.81 11.72 24.33
C SER A 28 -0.66 12.16 24.44
N ALA A 29 -0.94 13.45 24.30
CA ALA A 29 -2.30 13.97 24.31
C ALA A 29 -3.11 13.51 23.09
N GLU A 30 -2.50 13.48 21.89
CA GLU A 30 -3.13 12.98 20.67
C GLU A 30 -3.36 11.47 20.76
N GLN A 31 -2.37 10.70 21.20
CA GLN A 31 -2.50 9.26 21.39
C GLN A 31 -3.63 8.93 22.38
N THR A 32 -3.76 9.67 23.48
CA THR A 32 -4.84 9.48 24.45
C THR A 32 -6.20 9.88 23.89
N ARG A 33 -6.25 11.02 23.16
CA ARG A 33 -7.52 11.53 22.59
C ARG A 33 -8.10 10.59 21.53
N PHE A 34 -7.26 9.93 20.75
CA PHE A 34 -7.64 9.06 19.64
C PHE A 34 -7.36 7.58 19.95
N ASP A 35 -7.33 7.21 21.23
CA ASP A 35 -7.08 5.82 21.63
C ASP A 35 -8.07 4.86 20.95
N GLY A 36 -7.52 3.82 20.31
CA GLY A 36 -8.29 2.87 19.51
C GLY A 36 -8.63 3.33 18.08
N ASN A 37 -8.39 4.62 17.72
CA ASN A 37 -8.68 5.20 16.39
C ASN A 37 -7.56 6.14 15.94
N LEU A 38 -6.31 5.71 16.06
CA LEU A 38 -5.14 6.53 15.74
C LEU A 38 -5.05 6.94 14.26
N ASP A 39 -5.70 6.21 13.37
CA ASP A 39 -5.83 6.56 11.96
C ASP A 39 -6.76 7.75 11.71
N ASP A 40 -7.57 8.14 12.70
CA ASP A 40 -8.40 9.34 12.63
C ASP A 40 -7.67 10.63 13.07
N VAL A 41 -6.42 10.52 13.54
CA VAL A 41 -5.61 11.70 13.88
C VAL A 41 -5.30 12.50 12.63
N PRO A 42 -5.75 13.79 12.56
CA PRO A 42 -5.42 14.65 11.43
C PRO A 42 -3.90 14.83 11.29
N GLY A 43 -3.36 14.61 10.08
CA GLY A 43 -1.93 14.77 9.83
C GLY A 43 -1.11 13.48 9.96
N ILE A 44 -1.66 12.40 10.54
CA ILE A 44 -0.89 11.19 10.86
C ILE A 44 -0.23 10.57 9.63
N PHE A 45 -0.91 10.52 8.48
CA PHE A 45 -0.35 9.91 7.27
C PHE A 45 0.81 10.70 6.68
N SER A 46 0.93 11.99 6.99
CA SER A 46 2.09 12.82 6.62
C SER A 46 3.33 12.55 7.46
N LEU A 47 3.18 11.90 8.62
CA LEU A 47 4.25 11.61 9.56
C LEU A 47 4.91 10.25 9.33
N MET A 48 4.37 9.42 8.46
CA MET A 48 4.78 8.02 8.29
C MET A 48 5.98 7.87 7.35
N ASP A 49 6.92 7.04 7.77
CA ASP A 49 8.04 6.62 6.94
C ASP A 49 7.65 5.46 6.01
N PRO A 50 8.37 5.23 4.90
CA PRO A 50 8.23 3.99 4.15
C PRO A 50 8.65 2.77 4.96
N MET A 51 7.95 1.65 4.77
CA MET A 51 8.43 0.35 5.26
C MET A 51 9.80 0.02 4.64
N PRO A 52 10.69 -0.65 5.38
CA PRO A 52 11.98 -1.08 4.84
C PRO A 52 11.84 -1.86 3.53
N GLY A 53 12.52 -1.43 2.48
CA GLY A 53 12.49 -2.06 1.17
C GLY A 53 11.25 -1.78 0.31
N ALA A 54 10.23 -1.10 0.83
CA ALA A 54 8.96 -0.89 0.14
C ALA A 54 9.06 -0.06 -1.14
N ILE A 55 9.86 1.00 -1.12
CA ILE A 55 10.05 1.89 -2.28
C ILE A 55 10.72 1.13 -3.43
N ASP A 56 11.81 0.43 -3.14
CA ASP A 56 12.52 -0.39 -4.14
C ASP A 56 11.62 -1.52 -4.66
N ALA A 57 10.86 -2.17 -3.79
CA ALA A 57 9.93 -3.22 -4.16
C ALA A 57 8.84 -2.71 -5.11
N PHE A 58 8.26 -1.54 -4.83
CA PHE A 58 7.29 -0.92 -5.73
C PHE A 58 7.89 -0.70 -7.13
N HIS A 59 9.09 -0.14 -7.23
CA HIS A 59 9.75 0.10 -8.51
C HIS A 59 10.05 -1.19 -9.27
N GLN A 60 10.55 -2.23 -8.58
CA GLN A 60 10.81 -3.54 -9.19
C GLN A 60 9.54 -4.20 -9.70
N LEU A 61 8.45 -4.18 -8.91
CA LEU A 61 7.16 -4.73 -9.32
C LEU A 61 6.55 -3.93 -10.48
N ALA A 62 6.61 -2.62 -10.43
CA ALA A 62 6.09 -1.75 -11.50
C ALA A 62 6.89 -1.90 -12.82
N ALA A 63 8.13 -2.38 -12.78
CA ALA A 63 8.90 -2.69 -13.98
C ALA A 63 8.35 -3.91 -14.73
N VAL A 64 7.79 -4.90 -14.03
CA VAL A 64 7.36 -6.19 -14.59
C VAL A 64 5.84 -6.38 -14.60
N PHE A 65 5.10 -5.68 -13.73
CA PHE A 65 3.64 -5.72 -13.63
C PHE A 65 3.00 -4.37 -13.87
N ASP A 66 1.71 -4.37 -14.20
CA ASP A 66 0.84 -3.17 -14.18
C ASP A 66 0.38 -2.93 -12.72
N THR A 67 1.17 -2.18 -11.96
CA THR A 67 1.07 -2.07 -10.50
C THR A 67 0.29 -0.84 -10.08
N TYR A 68 -0.64 -1.01 -9.15
CA TYR A 68 -1.42 0.04 -8.52
C TYR A 68 -1.21 0.05 -7.01
N ILE A 69 -1.43 1.20 -6.39
CA ILE A 69 -1.46 1.37 -4.94
C ILE A 69 -2.93 1.44 -4.53
N LEU A 70 -3.36 0.51 -3.69
CA LEU A 70 -4.73 0.44 -3.19
C LEU A 70 -4.74 0.67 -1.69
N SER A 71 -5.44 1.68 -1.24
CA SER A 71 -5.53 2.04 0.18
C SER A 71 -6.98 2.29 0.59
N THR A 72 -7.22 2.22 1.89
CA THR A 72 -8.46 2.70 2.51
C THR A 72 -8.14 3.98 3.26
N ALA A 73 -8.84 5.06 3.00
CA ALA A 73 -8.75 6.26 3.83
C ALA A 73 -9.82 6.16 4.94
N PRO A 74 -9.46 6.42 6.22
CA PRO A 74 -10.42 6.44 7.31
C PRO A 74 -11.56 7.42 7.02
N TRP A 75 -12.80 7.02 7.34
CA TRP A 75 -13.98 7.82 7.02
C TRP A 75 -14.01 9.13 7.80
N ASP A 76 -13.59 9.08 9.06
CA ASP A 76 -13.63 10.22 9.99
C ASP A 76 -12.36 11.09 9.93
N ASN A 77 -11.39 10.74 9.05
CA ASN A 77 -10.21 11.57 8.76
C ASN A 77 -10.20 11.99 7.28
N PRO A 78 -10.89 13.08 6.93
CA PRO A 78 -10.93 13.54 5.53
C PRO A 78 -9.56 13.97 5.00
N LEU A 79 -8.62 14.39 5.86
CA LEU A 79 -7.26 14.74 5.46
C LEU A 79 -6.47 13.53 4.98
N ALA A 80 -6.79 12.33 5.45
CA ALA A 80 -6.12 11.09 5.04
C ALA A 80 -6.12 10.88 3.52
N TRP A 81 -7.15 11.31 2.82
CA TRP A 81 -7.25 11.23 1.36
C TRP A 81 -6.15 12.06 0.68
N THR A 82 -6.00 13.29 1.11
CA THR A 82 -4.97 14.21 0.61
C THR A 82 -3.57 13.76 1.03
N GLU A 83 -3.40 13.39 2.30
CA GLU A 83 -2.11 13.00 2.86
C GLU A 83 -1.54 11.75 2.19
N LYS A 84 -2.36 10.74 1.91
CA LYS A 84 -1.95 9.55 1.17
C LYS A 84 -1.46 9.88 -0.24
N LEU A 85 -2.14 10.77 -0.95
CA LEU A 85 -1.69 11.24 -2.25
C LEU A 85 -0.36 12.00 -2.15
N LEU A 86 -0.21 12.88 -1.16
CA LEU A 86 1.01 13.65 -0.95
C LEU A 86 2.18 12.74 -0.58
N TRP A 87 1.95 11.72 0.26
CA TRP A 87 2.94 10.72 0.62
C TRP A 87 3.48 9.98 -0.62
N ILE A 88 2.59 9.53 -1.50
CA ILE A 88 2.98 8.88 -2.76
C ILE A 88 3.82 9.81 -3.62
N LYS A 89 3.41 11.07 -3.77
CA LYS A 89 4.17 12.06 -4.53
C LYS A 89 5.54 12.35 -3.96
N MET A 90 5.67 12.28 -2.64
CA MET A 90 6.94 12.51 -1.95
C MET A 90 7.91 11.33 -2.12
N HIS A 91 7.43 10.10 -1.94
CA HIS A 91 8.28 8.92 -1.86
C HIS A 91 8.42 8.15 -3.16
N LEU A 92 7.43 8.22 -4.06
CA LEU A 92 7.40 7.46 -5.31
C LEU A 92 7.47 8.33 -6.56
N GLY A 93 7.34 9.66 -6.43
CA GLY A 93 7.44 10.61 -7.54
C GLY A 93 6.11 11.28 -7.91
N ARG A 94 6.22 12.47 -8.55
CA ARG A 94 5.10 13.40 -8.71
C ARG A 94 4.49 13.44 -10.11
N ASP A 95 5.23 13.06 -11.11
CA ASP A 95 4.93 13.28 -12.51
C ASP A 95 4.92 11.98 -13.33
N GLU A 96 4.76 12.11 -14.64
CA GLU A 96 4.63 11.00 -15.57
C GLU A 96 5.86 10.06 -15.63
N ALA A 97 7.02 10.49 -15.16
CA ALA A 97 8.21 9.65 -15.07
C ALA A 97 8.10 8.61 -13.94
N SER A 98 7.22 8.86 -12.94
CA SER A 98 7.00 7.91 -11.85
C SER A 98 6.04 6.80 -12.27
N PRO A 99 6.36 5.53 -11.94
CA PRO A 99 5.44 4.41 -12.14
C PRO A 99 4.18 4.50 -11.25
N ALA A 100 4.19 5.36 -10.21
CA ALA A 100 3.05 5.61 -9.33
C ALA A 100 2.09 6.70 -9.87
N TYR A 101 2.45 7.39 -10.94
CA TYR A 101 1.63 8.48 -11.49
C TYR A 101 0.24 8.00 -11.88
N LYS A 102 -0.80 8.60 -11.28
CA LYS A 102 -2.21 8.25 -11.48
C LYS A 102 -2.55 6.77 -11.16
N ARG A 103 -1.79 6.15 -10.25
CA ARG A 103 -1.93 4.74 -9.87
C ARG A 103 -2.38 4.54 -8.42
N LEU A 104 -2.94 5.57 -7.77
CA LEU A 104 -3.56 5.48 -6.46
C LEU A 104 -5.05 5.23 -6.58
N ILE A 105 -5.54 4.21 -5.87
CA ILE A 105 -6.95 3.90 -5.69
C ILE A 105 -7.26 3.96 -4.20
N LEU A 106 -8.22 4.78 -3.80
CA LEU A 106 -8.74 4.82 -2.43
C LEU A 106 -10.13 4.15 -2.42
N SER A 107 -10.26 3.07 -1.67
CA SER A 107 -11.50 2.28 -1.64
C SER A 107 -11.66 1.55 -0.31
N HIS A 108 -12.88 1.52 0.21
CA HIS A 108 -13.28 0.68 1.34
C HIS A 108 -13.65 -0.76 0.90
N HIS A 109 -13.76 -1.00 -0.41
CA HIS A 109 -14.17 -2.26 -1.02
C HIS A 109 -13.11 -2.76 -2.00
N LYS A 110 -12.06 -3.39 -1.46
CA LYS A 110 -10.91 -3.85 -2.24
C LYS A 110 -11.26 -4.96 -3.23
N ASN A 111 -12.28 -5.75 -2.92
CA ASN A 111 -12.83 -6.80 -3.78
C ASN A 111 -13.42 -6.30 -5.10
N LEU A 112 -13.74 -5.01 -5.20
CA LEU A 112 -14.22 -4.41 -6.47
C LEU A 112 -13.10 -4.11 -7.47
N ASN A 113 -11.85 -4.26 -7.05
CA ASN A 113 -10.70 -4.07 -7.93
C ASN A 113 -10.30 -5.41 -8.55
N VAL A 114 -9.91 -5.36 -9.83
CA VAL A 114 -9.51 -6.54 -10.61
C VAL A 114 -8.00 -6.59 -10.75
N GLY A 115 -7.40 -7.73 -10.43
CA GLY A 115 -5.97 -7.96 -10.58
C GLY A 115 -5.62 -9.42 -10.34
N GLY A 116 -4.41 -9.83 -10.74
CA GLY A 116 -3.90 -11.18 -10.49
C GLY A 116 -3.44 -11.38 -9.05
N TYR A 117 -2.89 -10.33 -8.45
CA TYR A 117 -2.32 -10.38 -7.11
C TYR A 117 -2.69 -9.15 -6.30
N ILE A 118 -2.82 -9.31 -4.98
CA ILE A 118 -2.88 -8.21 -4.01
C ILE A 118 -1.89 -8.49 -2.88
N VAL A 119 -1.04 -7.52 -2.55
CA VAL A 119 -0.16 -7.58 -1.38
C VAL A 119 -0.79 -6.76 -0.27
N ASP A 120 -1.22 -7.41 0.79
CA ASP A 120 -1.93 -6.78 1.91
C ASP A 120 -1.61 -7.54 3.21
N ASP A 121 -1.48 -6.82 4.33
CA ASP A 121 -1.22 -7.42 5.65
C ASP A 121 -2.50 -7.85 6.38
N ARG A 122 -3.66 -7.58 5.82
CA ARG A 122 -4.98 -7.91 6.41
C ARG A 122 -5.86 -8.65 5.41
N THR A 123 -6.87 -9.30 5.95
CA THR A 123 -7.96 -9.93 5.18
C THR A 123 -9.22 -9.06 5.12
N ALA A 124 -9.23 -7.93 5.85
CA ALA A 124 -10.37 -7.02 5.94
C ALA A 124 -10.58 -6.16 4.69
N ARG A 125 -11.68 -5.42 4.66
CA ARG A 125 -12.05 -4.47 3.60
C ARG A 125 -12.19 -5.11 2.22
N GLY A 126 -12.63 -6.38 2.18
CA GLY A 126 -12.87 -7.15 0.96
C GLY A 126 -11.63 -7.85 0.38
N VAL A 127 -10.48 -7.83 1.06
CA VAL A 127 -9.27 -8.54 0.61
C VAL A 127 -9.52 -10.05 0.54
N ASP A 128 -10.25 -10.61 1.51
CA ASP A 128 -10.69 -12.00 1.57
C ASP A 128 -11.61 -12.42 0.40
N GLN A 129 -12.18 -11.45 -0.30
CA GLN A 129 -13.06 -11.65 -1.47
C GLN A 129 -12.40 -11.17 -2.78
N PHE A 130 -11.12 -10.83 -2.74
CA PHE A 130 -10.38 -10.44 -3.94
C PHE A 130 -10.25 -11.66 -4.87
N ALA A 131 -10.54 -11.47 -6.15
CA ALA A 131 -10.60 -12.57 -7.12
C ALA A 131 -9.23 -13.16 -7.51
N GLY A 132 -8.14 -12.42 -7.29
CA GLY A 132 -6.76 -12.85 -7.51
C GLY A 132 -6.14 -13.47 -6.26
N GLU A 133 -4.83 -13.69 -6.31
CA GLU A 133 -4.05 -14.24 -5.19
C GLU A 133 -3.73 -13.16 -4.16
N HIS A 134 -3.99 -13.45 -2.89
CA HIS A 134 -3.60 -12.61 -1.76
C HIS A 134 -2.22 -13.00 -1.23
N ILE A 135 -1.25 -12.12 -1.39
CA ILE A 135 0.07 -12.20 -0.77
C ILE A 135 -0.04 -11.55 0.60
N HIS A 136 -0.13 -12.37 1.65
CA HIS A 136 -0.36 -11.90 3.01
C HIS A 136 0.94 -11.40 3.65
N PHE A 137 1.23 -10.10 3.44
CA PHE A 137 2.44 -9.45 3.95
C PHE A 137 2.54 -9.57 5.48
N GLY A 138 3.75 -9.84 5.99
CA GLY A 138 4.00 -10.02 7.41
C GLY A 138 3.69 -11.42 7.95
N GLN A 139 3.16 -12.34 7.12
CA GLN A 139 2.93 -13.73 7.49
C GLN A 139 4.05 -14.64 6.97
N ALA A 140 4.06 -15.90 7.44
CA ALA A 140 5.10 -16.89 7.10
C ALA A 140 5.31 -17.01 5.58
N GLY A 141 6.54 -16.77 5.13
CA GLY A 141 6.95 -16.76 3.73
C GLY A 141 6.92 -15.39 3.05
N PHE A 142 6.22 -14.39 3.63
CA PHE A 142 6.11 -13.04 3.10
C PHE A 142 6.37 -11.96 4.16
N GLU A 143 7.29 -12.23 5.08
CA GLU A 143 7.61 -11.37 6.22
C GLU A 143 8.25 -10.05 5.82
N THR A 144 8.87 -10.03 4.63
CA THR A 144 9.58 -8.85 4.12
C THR A 144 9.31 -8.63 2.63
N TRP A 145 9.56 -7.42 2.15
CA TRP A 145 9.49 -7.11 0.72
C TRP A 145 10.43 -7.95 -0.14
N GLU A 146 11.60 -8.33 0.38
CA GLU A 146 12.52 -9.24 -0.31
C GLU A 146 11.86 -10.60 -0.60
N ARG A 147 11.12 -11.15 0.37
CA ARG A 147 10.39 -12.40 0.19
C ARG A 147 9.25 -12.27 -0.82
N VAL A 148 8.52 -11.17 -0.78
CA VAL A 148 7.45 -10.87 -1.73
C VAL A 148 8.01 -10.77 -3.15
N LEU A 149 9.11 -10.05 -3.34
CA LEU A 149 9.80 -9.94 -4.64
C LEU A 149 10.30 -11.27 -5.16
N ALA A 150 10.93 -12.08 -4.30
CA ALA A 150 11.42 -13.41 -4.67
C ALA A 150 10.31 -14.33 -5.16
N TYR A 151 9.08 -14.15 -4.68
CA TYR A 151 7.90 -14.88 -5.13
C TYR A 151 7.31 -14.30 -6.42
N LEU A 152 7.02 -12.99 -6.45
CA LEU A 152 6.25 -12.37 -7.54
C LEU A 152 7.05 -12.14 -8.82
N VAL A 153 8.31 -11.70 -8.72
CA VAL A 153 9.09 -11.31 -9.92
C VAL A 153 9.25 -12.46 -10.92
N PRO A 154 9.54 -13.72 -10.50
CA PRO A 154 9.62 -14.84 -11.43
C PRO A 154 8.29 -15.14 -12.15
N LEU A 155 7.15 -14.89 -11.50
CA LEU A 155 5.83 -15.15 -12.08
C LEU A 155 5.51 -14.22 -13.26
N ALA A 156 6.09 -13.03 -13.30
CA ALA A 156 5.92 -12.10 -14.42
C ALA A 156 6.51 -12.61 -15.75
N SER A 157 7.48 -13.52 -15.69
CA SER A 157 8.17 -14.07 -16.86
C SER A 157 7.46 -15.28 -17.49
N HIS A 158 6.39 -15.78 -16.85
CA HIS A 158 5.67 -16.99 -17.26
C HIS A 158 4.26 -16.70 -17.80
N GLN A 159 3.95 -15.43 -18.11
CA GLN A 159 2.63 -15.01 -18.61
C GLN A 159 2.71 -14.39 -20.01
#